data_879f0967d1ada8c3e6287c22266918d4
#
_entry.id   879f0967d1ada8c3e6287c22266918d4
#
_cell.length_a   1.000
_cell.length_b   1.000
_cell.length_c   1.000
_cell.angle_alpha   90.00
_cell.angle_beta   90.00
_cell.angle_gamma   90.00
#
_symmetry.space_group_name_H-M   'P 1'
#
loop_
_entity.id
_entity.type
_entity.pdbx_description
1 polymer ?
#
loop_
_entity_poly.entity_id
_entity_poly.type
_entity_poly.pdbx_seq_one_letter_code
_entity_poly.pdbx_strand_id
1 'polypeptide(L)'
;IGSLINSTEGVLFAEIAALATTIDSGYLSLNNGGNYQIRIGYLSGNIYIQIRINGAIPYAYSFVGTITDFNKIAVKWTDTTQKVYVNGSPVDSGTASTILPSGTLNNMEFAVNGVTPLFAKVKQLQVYDTALTDGQLTSLTT
;
A
#
# COMPACT_ATOMS: atom_id res chain seq x y z
N ILE A 1 -16.02 -7.87 -2.27
CA ILE A 1 -14.83 -7.31 -1.60
C ILE A 1 -14.96 -5.81 -1.35
N GLY A 2 -15.60 -5.07 -2.23
CA GLY A 2 -15.77 -3.62 -2.08
C GLY A 2 -16.41 -3.20 -0.76
N SER A 3 -17.27 -4.05 -0.18
CA SER A 3 -17.91 -3.78 1.12
C SER A 3 -16.95 -3.92 2.32
N LEU A 4 -15.77 -4.53 2.12
CA LEU A 4 -14.73 -4.69 3.13
C LEU A 4 -13.69 -3.58 3.09
N ILE A 5 -13.77 -2.70 2.10
CA ILE A 5 -12.82 -1.61 1.88
C ILE A 5 -13.54 -0.29 2.12
N ASN A 6 -13.01 0.51 3.04
CA ASN A 6 -13.47 1.88 3.22
C ASN A 6 -12.55 2.80 2.41
N SER A 7 -13.08 3.41 1.35
CA SER A 7 -12.25 4.28 0.49
C SER A 7 -11.79 5.55 1.20
N THR A 8 -12.55 6.05 2.18
CA THR A 8 -12.24 7.32 2.84
C THR A 8 -11.16 7.20 3.91
N GLU A 9 -10.96 6.03 4.45
CA GLU A 9 -9.89 5.74 5.40
C GLU A 9 -9.60 4.25 5.46
N GLY A 10 -8.40 3.87 5.88
CA GLY A 10 -8.07 2.49 6.08
C GLY A 10 -6.58 2.23 6.22
N VAL A 11 -6.26 0.95 6.24
CA VAL A 11 -4.89 0.45 6.22
C VAL A 11 -4.80 -0.73 5.26
N LEU A 12 -3.83 -0.69 4.37
CA LEU A 12 -3.40 -1.84 3.59
C LEU A 12 -2.10 -2.36 4.20
N PHE A 13 -2.10 -3.63 4.60
CA PHE A 13 -0.94 -4.29 5.19
C PHE A 13 -0.55 -5.50 4.38
N ALA A 14 0.76 -5.66 4.15
CA ALA A 14 1.31 -6.85 3.51
C ALA A 14 2.64 -7.25 4.15
N GLU A 15 2.84 -8.56 4.31
CA GLU A 15 4.15 -9.13 4.59
C GLU A 15 4.62 -9.86 3.35
N ILE A 16 5.61 -9.29 2.66
CA ILE A 16 6.07 -9.73 1.34
C ILE A 16 7.60 -9.79 1.27
N ALA A 17 8.10 -10.67 0.40
CA ALA A 17 9.51 -10.78 0.06
C ALA A 17 9.64 -10.89 -1.46
N ALA A 18 10.44 -10.03 -2.05
CA ALA A 18 10.68 -10.04 -3.49
C ALA A 18 11.38 -11.32 -3.93
N LEU A 19 11.08 -11.80 -5.12
CA LEU A 19 11.71 -12.99 -5.69
C LEU A 19 13.08 -12.70 -6.33
N ALA A 20 13.43 -11.43 -6.50
CA ALA A 20 14.72 -10.98 -7.01
C ALA A 20 15.11 -9.64 -6.42
N THR A 21 16.41 -9.32 -6.43
CA THR A 21 16.95 -8.05 -5.92
C THR A 21 16.73 -6.88 -6.88
N THR A 22 16.46 -7.18 -8.16
CA THR A 22 16.29 -6.19 -9.21
C THR A 22 14.89 -6.33 -9.82
N ILE A 23 13.90 -5.71 -9.18
CA ILE A 23 12.53 -5.65 -9.69
C ILE A 23 12.27 -4.23 -10.17
N ASP A 24 11.99 -4.07 -11.46
CA ASP A 24 11.67 -2.75 -12.03
C ASP A 24 10.37 -2.21 -11.46
N SER A 25 9.31 -3.02 -11.51
CA SER A 25 8.02 -2.67 -10.93
C SER A 25 7.17 -3.92 -10.70
N GLY A 26 6.38 -3.90 -9.63
CA GLY A 26 5.42 -4.96 -9.33
C GLY A 26 4.68 -4.63 -8.05
N TYR A 27 3.34 -4.76 -8.07
CA TYR A 27 2.50 -4.25 -6.99
C TYR A 27 1.35 -5.19 -6.65
N LEU A 28 0.91 -5.10 -5.39
CA LEU A 28 -0.47 -5.39 -5.02
C LEU A 28 -1.22 -4.08 -4.86
N SER A 29 -2.50 -4.05 -5.13
CA SER A 29 -3.27 -2.81 -5.08
C SER A 29 -4.71 -3.00 -4.63
N LEU A 30 -5.22 -1.96 -3.98
CA LEU A 30 -6.64 -1.65 -3.92
C LEU A 30 -6.91 -0.64 -5.04
N ASN A 31 -7.92 -0.88 -5.88
CA ASN A 31 -8.17 -0.02 -7.02
C ASN A 31 -9.65 -0.05 -7.44
N ASN A 32 -9.99 0.73 -8.46
CA ASN A 32 -11.33 0.74 -9.08
C ASN A 32 -11.30 0.28 -10.55
N GLY A 33 -10.20 -0.35 -10.97
CA GLY A 33 -9.97 -0.67 -12.38
C GLY A 33 -9.53 0.54 -13.22
N GLY A 34 -9.23 1.67 -12.60
CA GLY A 34 -8.91 2.92 -13.28
C GLY A 34 -7.96 3.81 -12.49
N ASN A 35 -8.33 5.06 -12.31
CA ASN A 35 -7.46 6.13 -11.85
C ASN A 35 -7.36 6.30 -10.32
N TYR A 36 -8.03 5.44 -9.54
CA TYR A 36 -7.99 5.47 -8.08
C TYR A 36 -7.30 4.20 -7.58
N GLN A 37 -6.18 4.35 -6.86
CA GLN A 37 -5.36 3.22 -6.44
C GLN A 37 -4.64 3.51 -5.13
N ILE A 38 -4.52 2.48 -4.29
CA ILE A 38 -3.54 2.40 -3.20
C ILE A 38 -2.72 1.15 -3.45
N ARG A 39 -1.41 1.27 -3.56
CA ARG A 39 -0.54 0.14 -3.89
C ARG A 39 0.70 0.06 -3.02
N ILE A 40 1.09 -1.18 -2.76
CA ILE A 40 2.35 -1.57 -2.13
C ILE A 40 3.06 -2.52 -3.08
N GLY A 41 4.35 -2.36 -3.21
CA GLY A 41 5.17 -3.27 -3.99
C GLY A 41 6.59 -2.80 -4.14
N TYR A 42 7.11 -2.94 -5.34
CA TYR A 42 8.50 -2.63 -5.65
C TYR A 42 8.61 -1.71 -6.85
N LEU A 43 9.57 -0.81 -6.79
CA LEU A 43 9.95 0.04 -7.91
C LEU A 43 11.46 0.25 -7.85
N SER A 44 12.15 -0.08 -8.94
CA SER A 44 13.60 0.09 -9.06
C SER A 44 14.38 -0.52 -7.89
N GLY A 45 13.98 -1.71 -7.44
CA GLY A 45 14.63 -2.45 -6.38
C GLY A 45 14.35 -1.96 -4.96
N ASN A 46 13.42 -1.06 -4.78
CA ASN A 46 13.00 -0.55 -3.47
C ASN A 46 11.55 -0.92 -3.17
N ILE A 47 11.18 -0.94 -1.89
CA ILE A 47 9.77 -0.98 -1.50
C ILE A 47 9.15 0.35 -1.91
N TYR A 48 7.99 0.29 -2.56
CA TYR A 48 7.33 1.47 -3.09
C TYR A 48 5.85 1.49 -2.73
N ILE A 49 5.41 2.62 -2.23
CA ILE A 49 4.01 2.89 -1.90
C ILE A 49 3.52 4.06 -2.74
N GLN A 50 2.31 3.96 -3.26
CA GLN A 50 1.70 5.04 -4.02
C GLN A 50 0.20 5.10 -3.76
N ILE A 51 -0.31 6.32 -3.65
CA ILE A 51 -1.75 6.61 -3.68
C ILE A 51 -2.00 7.46 -4.93
N ARG A 52 -2.92 6.98 -5.77
CA ARG A 52 -3.34 7.68 -6.98
C ARG A 52 -4.80 8.11 -6.84
N ILE A 53 -5.05 9.37 -7.13
CA ILE A 53 -6.38 9.98 -7.06
C ILE A 53 -6.65 10.65 -8.40
N ASN A 54 -7.65 10.16 -9.12
CA ASN A 54 -8.07 10.71 -10.41
C ASN A 54 -6.88 10.91 -11.38
N GLY A 55 -5.99 9.92 -11.43
CA GLY A 55 -4.81 9.94 -12.29
C GLY A 55 -3.59 10.71 -11.74
N ALA A 56 -3.77 11.57 -10.75
CA ALA A 56 -2.67 12.25 -10.08
C ALA A 56 -2.07 11.37 -8.97
N ILE A 57 -0.84 11.68 -8.55
CA ILE A 57 -0.14 10.97 -7.48
C ILE A 57 0.12 11.94 -6.32
N PRO A 58 -0.86 12.16 -5.43
CA PRO A 58 -0.69 13.06 -4.30
C PRO A 58 0.30 12.54 -3.26
N TYR A 59 0.50 11.22 -3.19
CA TYR A 59 1.41 10.61 -2.23
C TYR A 59 2.15 9.44 -2.86
N ALA A 60 3.47 9.41 -2.67
CA ALA A 60 4.33 8.29 -3.01
C ALA A 60 5.53 8.26 -2.07
N TYR A 61 6.01 7.05 -1.75
CA TYR A 61 7.17 6.87 -0.89
C TYR A 61 7.97 5.64 -1.33
N SER A 62 9.29 5.79 -1.30
CA SER A 62 10.25 4.73 -1.61
C SER A 62 11.08 4.41 -0.38
N PHE A 63 11.13 3.15 0.02
CA PHE A 63 11.91 2.68 1.16
C PHE A 63 13.04 1.79 0.68
N VAL A 64 14.26 2.18 1.04
CA VAL A 64 15.47 1.42 0.73
C VAL A 64 15.67 0.36 1.80
N GLY A 65 15.69 -0.91 1.41
CA GLY A 65 15.88 -2.03 2.34
C GLY A 65 16.17 -3.32 1.58
N THR A 66 16.31 -4.42 2.32
CA THR A 66 16.51 -5.74 1.72
C THR A 66 15.17 -6.30 1.29
N ILE A 67 14.81 -6.11 0.03
CA ILE A 67 13.49 -6.49 -0.49
C ILE A 67 13.27 -7.99 -0.61
N THR A 68 14.34 -8.79 -0.65
CA THR A 68 14.27 -10.27 -0.69
C THR A 68 13.98 -10.89 0.66
N ASP A 69 14.13 -10.15 1.75
CA ASP A 69 13.63 -10.55 3.07
C ASP A 69 12.14 -10.23 3.19
N PHE A 70 11.44 -10.96 4.06
CA PHE A 70 10.07 -10.61 4.39
C PHE A 70 10.04 -9.27 5.14
N ASN A 71 9.35 -8.30 4.57
CA ASN A 71 9.10 -7.02 5.20
C ASN A 71 7.60 -6.87 5.48
N LYS A 72 7.28 -6.40 6.68
CA LYS A 72 5.93 -6.05 7.08
C LYS A 72 5.69 -4.58 6.79
N ILE A 73 4.79 -4.31 5.86
CA ILE A 73 4.54 -2.97 5.32
C ILE A 73 3.08 -2.62 5.55
N ALA A 74 2.83 -1.47 6.13
CA ALA A 74 1.49 -0.92 6.27
C ALA A 74 1.42 0.48 5.70
N VAL A 75 0.42 0.75 4.88
CA VAL A 75 0.06 2.09 4.44
C VAL A 75 -1.30 2.45 5.00
N LYS A 76 -1.34 3.54 5.76
CA LYS A 76 -2.56 4.13 6.30
C LYS A 76 -2.92 5.36 5.50
N TRP A 77 -4.18 5.53 5.22
CA TRP A 77 -4.70 6.75 4.58
C TRP A 77 -5.96 7.23 5.26
N THR A 78 -6.14 8.53 5.23
CA THR A 78 -7.40 9.24 5.46
C THR A 78 -7.55 10.26 4.33
N ASP A 79 -8.55 11.10 4.37
CA ASP A 79 -8.73 12.16 3.36
C ASP A 79 -7.55 13.13 3.31
N THR A 80 -6.85 13.31 4.43
CA THR A 80 -5.85 14.38 4.60
C THR A 80 -4.52 13.92 5.17
N THR A 81 -4.36 12.63 5.49
CA THR A 81 -3.12 12.11 6.09
C THR A 81 -2.74 10.77 5.51
N GLN A 82 -1.44 10.52 5.45
CA GLN A 82 -0.85 9.24 5.08
C GLN A 82 0.24 8.88 6.07
N LYS A 83 0.38 7.58 6.36
CA LYS A 83 1.51 7.05 7.14
C LYS A 83 1.96 5.73 6.55
N VAL A 84 3.27 5.51 6.56
CA VAL A 84 3.88 4.24 6.16
C VAL A 84 4.70 3.69 7.32
N TYR A 85 4.43 2.44 7.66
CA TYR A 85 5.20 1.68 8.65
C TYR A 85 5.89 0.51 7.96
N VAL A 86 7.15 0.30 8.30
CA VAL A 86 7.91 -0.86 7.85
C VAL A 86 8.62 -1.47 9.06
N ASN A 87 8.34 -2.76 9.31
CA ASN A 87 9.00 -3.54 10.35
C ASN A 87 8.98 -2.88 11.74
N GLY A 88 7.82 -2.37 12.14
CA GLY A 88 7.58 -1.80 13.46
C GLY A 88 7.90 -0.31 13.59
N SER A 89 8.41 0.33 12.54
CA SER A 89 8.83 1.73 12.59
C SER A 89 8.05 2.60 11.61
N PRO A 90 7.63 3.81 12.01
CA PRO A 90 7.12 4.80 11.07
C PRO A 90 8.27 5.28 10.19
N VAL A 91 8.15 5.10 8.88
CA VAL A 91 9.22 5.48 7.93
C VAL A 91 8.87 6.71 7.12
N ASP A 92 7.58 7.02 6.99
CA ASP A 92 7.12 8.24 6.33
C ASP A 92 5.72 8.65 6.78
N SER A 93 5.41 9.93 6.63
CA SER A 93 4.08 10.50 6.83
C SER A 93 3.86 11.65 5.86
N GLY A 94 2.60 11.85 5.50
CA GLY A 94 2.19 12.91 4.60
C GLY A 94 0.89 13.58 5.03
N THR A 95 0.62 14.75 4.48
CA THR A 95 -0.60 15.53 4.68
C THR A 95 -1.24 15.93 3.35
N ALA A 96 -0.99 15.14 2.31
CA ALA A 96 -1.58 15.37 1.00
C ALA A 96 -3.09 15.12 1.02
N SER A 97 -3.82 15.73 0.11
CA SER A 97 -5.23 15.41 -0.10
C SER A 97 -5.34 14.05 -0.80
N THR A 98 -5.87 13.07 -0.09
CA THR A 98 -6.12 11.72 -0.59
C THR A 98 -7.59 11.37 -0.47
N ILE A 99 -8.44 12.27 -0.94
CA ILE A 99 -9.90 12.10 -0.93
C ILE A 99 -10.28 11.09 -2.01
N LEU A 100 -10.63 9.90 -1.56
CA LEU A 100 -11.20 8.84 -2.39
C LEU A 100 -12.71 8.81 -2.17
N PRO A 101 -13.52 9.03 -3.20
CA PRO A 101 -14.97 8.96 -3.03
C PRO A 101 -15.39 7.61 -2.44
N SER A 102 -16.44 7.63 -1.61
CA SER A 102 -16.95 6.42 -0.98
C SER A 102 -17.29 5.36 -2.03
N GLY A 103 -16.89 4.10 -1.76
CA GLY A 103 -17.12 2.98 -2.66
C GLY A 103 -16.23 2.93 -3.90
N THR A 104 -15.25 3.83 -4.02
CA THR A 104 -14.34 3.87 -5.18
C THR A 104 -13.41 2.67 -5.20
N LEU A 105 -12.75 2.37 -4.07
CA LEU A 105 -11.88 1.20 -3.98
C LEU A 105 -12.74 -0.06 -3.81
N ASN A 106 -12.92 -0.80 -4.86
CA ASN A 106 -13.82 -1.96 -4.89
C ASN A 106 -13.14 -3.25 -5.37
N ASN A 107 -11.86 -3.21 -5.66
CA ASN A 107 -11.10 -4.34 -6.14
C ASN A 107 -9.75 -4.42 -5.43
N MET A 108 -9.31 -5.66 -5.19
CA MET A 108 -7.96 -5.95 -4.70
C MET A 108 -7.33 -6.99 -5.60
N GLU A 109 -6.10 -6.72 -6.04
CA GLU A 109 -5.38 -7.64 -6.92
C GLU A 109 -3.88 -7.60 -6.65
N PHE A 110 -3.19 -8.66 -7.06
CA PHE A 110 -1.71 -8.73 -7.04
C PHE A 110 -1.13 -8.15 -8.34
N ALA A 111 -1.63 -7.01 -8.73
CA ALA A 111 -1.28 -6.24 -9.92
C ALA A 111 -1.82 -4.81 -9.78
N VAL A 112 -1.74 -4.02 -10.84
CA VAL A 112 -2.44 -2.75 -10.96
C VAL A 112 -3.23 -2.77 -12.26
N ASN A 113 -4.55 -2.83 -12.16
CA ASN A 113 -5.43 -2.88 -13.34
C ASN A 113 -5.01 -3.97 -14.35
N GLY A 114 -4.65 -5.15 -13.83
CA GLY A 114 -4.24 -6.29 -14.65
C GLY A 114 -2.83 -6.23 -15.22
N VAL A 115 -2.05 -5.18 -14.90
CA VAL A 115 -0.65 -5.02 -15.35
C VAL A 115 0.28 -4.88 -14.17
N THR A 116 1.60 -4.92 -14.39
CA THR A 116 2.63 -4.84 -13.35
C THR A 116 2.36 -5.78 -12.15
N PRO A 117 2.26 -7.09 -12.39
CA PRO A 117 1.97 -8.05 -11.33
C PRO A 117 3.06 -8.04 -10.25
N LEU A 118 2.64 -8.34 -9.02
CA LEU A 118 3.58 -8.47 -7.90
C LEU A 118 4.47 -9.70 -8.12
N PHE A 119 5.78 -9.50 -8.10
CA PHE A 119 6.78 -10.56 -8.22
C PHE A 119 7.39 -10.83 -6.84
N ALA A 120 6.63 -11.52 -5.98
CA ALA A 120 6.99 -11.70 -4.58
C ALA A 120 6.33 -12.94 -3.98
N LYS A 121 6.88 -13.38 -2.84
CA LYS A 121 6.20 -14.27 -1.90
C LYS A 121 5.32 -13.42 -1.01
N VAL A 122 4.10 -13.84 -0.77
CA VAL A 122 3.15 -13.16 0.14
C VAL A 122 2.90 -14.07 1.32
N LYS A 123 3.22 -13.59 2.51
CA LYS A 123 2.99 -14.32 3.76
C LYS A 123 1.71 -13.90 4.45
N GLN A 124 1.42 -12.59 4.43
CA GLN A 124 0.19 -12.01 4.98
C GLN A 124 -0.29 -10.87 4.10
N LEU A 125 -1.61 -10.72 4.05
CA LEU A 125 -2.28 -9.60 3.41
C LEU A 125 -3.54 -9.28 4.21
N GLN A 126 -3.68 -8.02 4.62
CA GLN A 126 -4.84 -7.57 5.41
C GLN A 126 -5.27 -6.18 4.95
N VAL A 127 -6.58 -5.96 4.97
CA VAL A 127 -7.18 -4.65 4.70
C VAL A 127 -8.03 -4.28 5.91
N TYR A 128 -7.82 -3.09 6.45
CA TYR A 128 -8.60 -2.55 7.56
C TYR A 128 -9.47 -1.41 7.03
N ASP A 129 -10.71 -1.37 7.45
CA ASP A 129 -11.69 -0.36 7.05
C ASP A 129 -11.65 0.90 7.93
N THR A 130 -10.72 0.94 8.87
CA THR A 130 -10.50 2.06 9.78
C THR A 130 -9.05 2.50 9.78
N ALA A 131 -8.83 3.79 10.04
CA ALA A 131 -7.50 4.34 10.23
C ALA A 131 -6.95 3.91 11.59
N LEU A 132 -6.11 2.86 11.60
CA LEU A 132 -5.51 2.35 12.83
C LEU A 132 -4.64 3.41 13.51
N THR A 133 -4.52 3.31 14.83
CA THR A 133 -3.63 4.17 15.62
C THR A 133 -2.16 3.85 15.38
N ASP A 134 -1.27 4.74 15.77
CA ASP A 134 0.18 4.53 15.66
C ASP A 134 0.64 3.28 16.42
N GLY A 135 0.09 3.06 17.63
CA GLY A 135 0.39 1.86 18.42
C GLY A 135 -0.09 0.57 17.74
N GLN A 136 -1.26 0.60 17.12
CA GLN A 136 -1.79 -0.54 16.35
C GLN A 136 -0.92 -0.79 15.10
N LEU A 137 -0.47 0.23 14.39
CA LEU A 137 0.40 0.09 13.23
C LEU A 137 1.77 -0.47 13.63
N THR A 138 2.34 -0.02 14.74
CA THR A 138 3.58 -0.58 15.29
C THR A 138 3.41 -2.08 15.59
N SER A 139 2.33 -2.46 16.28
CA SER A 139 2.06 -3.86 16.62
C SER A 139 1.84 -4.72 15.37
N LEU A 140 1.10 -4.20 14.39
CA LEU A 140 0.80 -4.91 13.15
C LEU A 140 2.07 -5.22 12.34
N THR A 141 3.04 -4.30 12.35
CA THR A 141 4.25 -4.39 11.53
C THR A 141 5.48 -4.91 12.29
N THR A 142 5.34 -5.25 13.55
CA THR A 142 6.45 -5.81 14.37
C THR A 142 6.69 -7.29 14.13
#